data_2011c53c438a0e613d4414eaa52d3f79
#
_entry.id   2011c53c438a0e613d4414eaa52d3f79
#
_cell.length_a   1.000
_cell.length_b   1.000
_cell.length_c   1.000
_cell.angle_alpha   90.00
_cell.angle_beta   90.00
_cell.angle_gamma   90.00
#
_symmetry.space_group_name_H-M   'P 1'
#
loop_
_entity.id
_entity.type
_entity.pdbx_description
1 polymer ?
#
loop_
_entity_poly.entity_id
_entity_poly.type
_entity_poly.pdbx_seq_one_letter_code
_entity_poly.pdbx_strand_id
1 'polypeptide(L)'
;MSGGAGSASGRKLTAGGTTGEPADEPLDQPIDEHCRRRPAEPLRPYVAWYTGYRQRGVPPARHRGLPSPFLTLIFTLDEPLVMLAHPDPRQPPGDFGALLGGLHSAPALITHDGAQSGIQVALRPLGARALLGLPAGELAEIDVPADAVLGGVCAELRARAVAAAGWRERFAILDEILLRLAGPKSPRMPAPDIAPEVGWTWRRLLACGGTIQIADLAAETGWSGRHLTSRFRTEIGLTPKAAARVIRFDRARHLLARQARSFSGAAGMAGGIGGTGGIGGTGSTGGTGYRLADLAVTCGYFDQAHLAREFRALAGCPPSQWITEEFRNVQAGAWLFEGA
;
A
#
# COMPACT_ATOMS: atom_id res chain seq x y z
N MET A 1 -30.13 85.28 -0.10
CA MET A 1 -31.59 85.58 0.04
C MET A 1 -32.26 84.25 0.35
N SER A 2 -32.96 84.28 1.49
CA SER A 2 -34.14 83.50 1.85
C SER A 2 -34.02 81.92 1.64
N GLY A 3 -34.11 81.09 2.57
CA GLY A 3 -34.91 81.15 3.81
C GLY A 3 -35.93 80.02 3.71
N GLY A 4 -35.93 79.07 4.61
CA GLY A 4 -37.03 78.13 4.65
C GLY A 4 -36.72 76.98 5.59
N ALA A 5 -37.07 77.11 6.87
CA ALA A 5 -37.07 76.12 7.88
C ALA A 5 -38.28 75.16 7.74
N GLY A 6 -38.15 73.91 8.14
CA GLY A 6 -39.27 72.95 8.19
C GLY A 6 -38.93 71.67 8.99
N SER A 7 -39.24 71.82 10.27
CA SER A 7 -39.87 70.81 11.18
C SER A 7 -39.44 69.35 11.24
N ALA A 8 -38.98 68.99 12.41
CA ALA A 8 -38.72 67.68 12.90
C ALA A 8 -40.00 66.81 13.09
N SER A 9 -39.95 65.54 12.75
CA SER A 9 -40.85 64.49 13.29
C SER A 9 -40.03 63.24 13.59
N GLY A 10 -39.93 62.95 14.88
CA GLY A 10 -39.26 61.81 15.37
C GLY A 10 -39.98 60.49 15.06
N ARG A 11 -39.27 59.54 14.60
CA ARG A 11 -39.69 58.11 14.54
C ARG A 11 -38.72 57.28 15.32
N LYS A 12 -39.20 56.71 16.39
CA LYS A 12 -38.54 55.68 17.19
C LYS A 12 -38.18 54.49 16.31
N LEU A 13 -36.92 54.16 16.22
CA LEU A 13 -36.40 52.90 15.69
C LEU A 13 -36.35 51.88 16.82
N THR A 14 -37.23 50.88 16.74
CA THR A 14 -37.13 49.65 17.53
C THR A 14 -36.03 48.77 16.96
N ALA A 15 -35.01 48.52 17.76
CA ALA A 15 -33.95 47.55 17.49
C ALA A 15 -34.52 46.13 17.63
N GLY A 16 -34.64 45.44 16.51
CA GLY A 16 -34.81 43.98 16.44
C GLY A 16 -33.59 43.39 15.77
N GLY A 17 -32.53 43.18 16.52
CA GLY A 17 -31.36 42.43 16.08
C GLY A 17 -31.61 40.94 16.24
N THR A 18 -31.98 40.26 15.21
CA THR A 18 -31.79 38.81 15.09
C THR A 18 -30.41 38.58 14.51
N THR A 19 -29.43 38.32 15.38
CA THR A 19 -28.18 37.69 15.02
C THR A 19 -28.50 36.24 14.61
N GLY A 20 -28.68 36.02 13.30
CA GLY A 20 -28.66 34.69 12.75
C GLY A 20 -27.24 34.16 12.93
N GLU A 21 -27.09 33.18 13.84
CA GLU A 21 -25.96 32.28 13.83
C GLU A 21 -25.85 31.68 12.42
N PRO A 22 -24.64 31.61 11.83
CA PRO A 22 -24.49 30.88 10.59
C PRO A 22 -24.91 29.44 10.88
N ALA A 23 -25.88 28.93 10.13
CA ALA A 23 -26.29 27.56 10.15
C ALA A 23 -25.02 26.72 9.92
N ASP A 24 -24.72 25.85 10.91
CA ASP A 24 -23.72 24.81 10.79
C ASP A 24 -24.08 23.99 9.53
N GLU A 25 -23.36 24.20 8.43
CA GLU A 25 -23.46 23.29 7.28
C GLU A 25 -23.11 21.91 7.83
N PRO A 26 -23.91 20.88 7.53
CA PRO A 26 -23.62 19.53 8.01
C PRO A 26 -22.22 19.16 7.52
N LEU A 27 -21.28 19.01 8.46
CA LEU A 27 -19.94 18.52 8.20
C LEU A 27 -20.09 17.22 7.40
N ASP A 28 -19.67 17.28 6.13
CA ASP A 28 -19.73 16.15 5.21
C ASP A 28 -19.07 14.96 5.90
N GLN A 29 -19.81 13.85 6.06
CA GLN A 29 -19.30 12.69 6.80
C GLN A 29 -18.00 12.22 6.14
N PRO A 30 -16.97 11.88 6.93
CA PRO A 30 -15.70 11.46 6.37
C PRO A 30 -15.90 10.21 5.50
N ILE A 31 -15.35 10.27 4.29
CA ILE A 31 -15.34 9.14 3.35
C ILE A 31 -14.07 8.33 3.62
N ASP A 32 -14.22 7.01 3.81
CA ASP A 32 -13.12 6.06 3.92
C ASP A 32 -13.51 4.77 3.20
N GLU A 33 -13.31 4.75 1.88
CA GLU A 33 -13.67 3.66 0.99
C GLU A 33 -12.45 2.86 0.57
N HIS A 34 -12.57 1.53 0.66
CA HIS A 34 -11.58 0.60 0.14
C HIS A 34 -12.26 -0.53 -0.62
N CYS A 35 -11.76 -0.81 -1.82
CA CYS A 35 -12.27 -1.86 -2.67
C CYS A 35 -11.13 -2.68 -3.26
N ARG A 36 -11.19 -4.00 -3.16
CA ARG A 36 -10.21 -4.90 -3.74
C ARG A 36 -10.83 -5.82 -4.77
N ARG A 37 -10.10 -6.06 -5.88
CA ARG A 37 -10.53 -6.94 -6.93
C ARG A 37 -9.37 -7.77 -7.48
N ARG A 38 -9.65 -9.02 -7.84
CA ARG A 38 -8.74 -9.83 -8.67
C ARG A 38 -8.80 -9.36 -10.11
N PRO A 39 -7.66 -9.32 -10.82
CA PRO A 39 -7.63 -9.00 -12.25
C PRO A 39 -8.36 -10.06 -13.09
N ALA A 40 -8.68 -9.70 -14.33
CA ALA A 40 -9.14 -10.63 -15.33
C ALA A 40 -8.19 -11.84 -15.45
N GLU A 41 -8.73 -13.01 -15.75
CA GLU A 41 -7.97 -14.27 -15.69
C GLU A 41 -6.64 -14.25 -16.46
N PRO A 42 -6.56 -13.72 -17.71
CA PRO A 42 -5.29 -13.68 -18.43
C PRO A 42 -4.22 -12.78 -17.80
N LEU A 43 -4.60 -11.87 -16.90
CA LEU A 43 -3.67 -10.98 -16.18
C LEU A 43 -3.14 -11.58 -14.88
N ARG A 44 -3.74 -12.64 -14.34
CA ARG A 44 -3.34 -13.23 -13.05
C ARG A 44 -1.89 -13.72 -12.97
N PRO A 45 -1.24 -14.15 -14.06
CA PRO A 45 0.20 -14.43 -14.04
C PRO A 45 1.07 -13.18 -13.77
N TYR A 46 0.56 -11.97 -14.09
CA TYR A 46 1.30 -10.71 -14.05
C TYR A 46 0.87 -9.81 -12.89
N VAL A 47 -0.40 -9.84 -12.54
CA VAL A 47 -1.01 -8.99 -11.50
C VAL A 47 -1.61 -9.86 -10.41
N ALA A 48 -1.35 -9.52 -9.16
CA ALA A 48 -1.92 -10.23 -8.03
C ALA A 48 -3.33 -9.71 -7.68
N TRP A 49 -3.50 -8.39 -7.57
CA TRP A 49 -4.77 -7.72 -7.29
C TRP A 49 -4.71 -6.23 -7.61
N TYR A 50 -5.89 -5.61 -7.62
CA TYR A 50 -6.13 -4.18 -7.58
C TYR A 50 -6.67 -3.78 -6.21
N THR A 51 -6.28 -2.59 -5.72
CA THR A 51 -6.90 -1.94 -4.57
C THR A 51 -7.30 -0.53 -4.97
N GLY A 52 -8.59 -0.22 -4.90
CA GLY A 52 -9.11 1.14 -4.98
C GLY A 52 -9.27 1.70 -3.59
N TYR A 53 -8.95 2.96 -3.40
CA TYR A 53 -9.13 3.66 -2.13
C TYR A 53 -9.57 5.10 -2.38
N ARG A 54 -10.41 5.61 -1.46
CA ARG A 54 -10.85 7.00 -1.44
C ARG A 54 -11.07 7.43 0.00
N GLN A 55 -10.34 8.43 0.41
CA GLN A 55 -10.46 9.05 1.72
C GLN A 55 -10.67 10.54 1.54
N ARG A 56 -11.58 11.13 2.34
CA ARG A 56 -11.83 12.56 2.38
C ARG A 56 -12.37 12.94 3.75
N GLY A 57 -11.89 14.05 4.31
CA GLY A 57 -12.32 14.51 5.64
C GLY A 57 -11.81 13.62 6.78
N VAL A 58 -10.82 12.73 6.52
CA VAL A 58 -10.13 11.98 7.56
C VAL A 58 -8.97 12.81 8.12
N PRO A 59 -8.48 12.54 9.34
CA PRO A 59 -7.31 13.23 9.86
C PRO A 59 -6.09 13.05 8.95
N PRO A 60 -5.25 14.08 8.79
CA PRO A 60 -3.94 13.93 8.12
C PRO A 60 -3.15 12.78 8.73
N ALA A 61 -2.51 11.99 7.89
CA ALA A 61 -1.78 10.82 8.35
C ALA A 61 -0.49 10.59 7.56
N ARG A 62 0.40 9.83 8.18
CA ARG A 62 1.58 9.25 7.55
C ARG A 62 1.47 7.74 7.59
N HIS A 63 1.83 7.09 6.52
CA HIS A 63 1.87 5.64 6.45
C HIS A 63 3.12 5.15 5.73
N ARG A 64 3.44 3.87 5.97
CA ARG A 64 4.62 3.25 5.37
C ARG A 64 4.24 2.41 4.17
N GLY A 65 4.89 2.68 3.04
CA GLY A 65 4.97 1.74 1.93
C GLY A 65 5.94 0.62 2.32
N LEU A 66 5.42 -0.52 2.77
CA LEU A 66 6.24 -1.60 3.31
C LEU A 66 6.75 -2.53 2.20
N PRO A 67 7.96 -3.11 2.38
CA PRO A 67 8.47 -4.16 1.52
C PRO A 67 7.47 -5.30 1.36
N SER A 68 7.27 -5.73 0.13
CA SER A 68 6.36 -6.83 -0.23
C SER A 68 6.93 -7.62 -1.42
N PRO A 69 6.45 -8.84 -1.70
CA PRO A 69 6.86 -9.60 -2.87
C PRO A 69 6.21 -9.12 -4.19
N PHE A 70 5.76 -7.87 -4.25
CA PHE A 70 5.11 -7.27 -5.42
C PHE A 70 5.69 -5.89 -5.71
N LEU A 71 5.83 -5.56 -6.99
CA LEU A 71 6.02 -4.18 -7.39
C LEU A 71 4.72 -3.42 -7.18
N THR A 72 4.83 -2.15 -6.90
CA THR A 72 3.69 -1.28 -6.64
C THR A 72 3.50 -0.30 -7.79
N LEU A 73 2.33 -0.33 -8.44
CA LEU A 73 1.95 0.69 -9.40
C LEU A 73 0.71 1.41 -8.86
N ILE A 74 0.82 2.72 -8.66
CA ILE A 74 -0.24 3.56 -8.11
C ILE A 74 -0.63 4.60 -9.16
N PHE A 75 -1.94 4.78 -9.35
CA PHE A 75 -2.53 5.90 -10.10
C PHE A 75 -3.39 6.71 -9.15
N THR A 76 -3.05 7.97 -8.93
CA THR A 76 -3.92 8.86 -8.16
C THR A 76 -5.08 9.33 -9.01
N LEU A 77 -6.25 9.48 -8.41
CA LEU A 77 -7.46 9.94 -9.09
C LEU A 77 -7.75 11.42 -8.81
N ASP A 78 -7.36 11.88 -7.65
CA ASP A 78 -7.50 13.27 -7.20
C ASP A 78 -6.12 13.89 -6.98
N GLU A 79 -5.73 14.08 -5.72
CA GLU A 79 -4.45 14.67 -5.32
C GLU A 79 -3.25 13.74 -5.61
N PRO A 80 -2.06 14.31 -5.85
CA PRO A 80 -0.85 13.52 -6.01
C PRO A 80 -0.51 12.70 -4.77
N LEU A 81 0.15 11.57 -4.96
CA LEU A 81 0.78 10.80 -3.88
C LEU A 81 2.02 11.54 -3.39
N VAL A 82 2.03 11.95 -2.13
CA VAL A 82 3.15 12.68 -1.52
C VAL A 82 4.10 11.71 -0.84
N MET A 83 5.30 11.57 -1.40
CA MET A 83 6.39 10.73 -0.87
C MET A 83 7.34 11.59 -0.04
N LEU A 84 7.37 11.38 1.27
CA LEU A 84 8.31 12.05 2.19
C LEU A 84 9.69 11.39 2.21
N ALA A 85 9.74 10.08 1.97
CA ALA A 85 10.99 9.34 1.84
C ALA A 85 10.79 8.11 0.95
N HIS A 86 11.77 7.83 0.12
CA HIS A 86 11.84 6.64 -0.73
C HIS A 86 12.61 5.50 -0.04
N PRO A 87 12.44 4.24 -0.50
CA PRO A 87 13.29 3.14 -0.04
C PRO A 87 14.78 3.41 -0.23
N ASP A 88 15.18 4.02 -1.36
CA ASP A 88 16.53 4.55 -1.56
C ASP A 88 16.60 5.97 -0.97
N PRO A 89 17.36 6.19 0.13
CA PRO A 89 17.47 7.50 0.76
C PRO A 89 18.17 8.57 -0.11
N ARG A 90 18.74 8.20 -1.26
CA ARG A 90 19.30 9.13 -2.22
C ARG A 90 18.24 9.75 -3.13
N GLN A 91 17.05 9.16 -3.21
CA GLN A 91 15.93 9.75 -3.93
C GLN A 91 15.31 10.88 -3.09
N PRO A 92 15.17 12.10 -3.67
CA PRO A 92 14.54 13.22 -2.96
C PRO A 92 13.04 12.97 -2.79
N PRO A 93 12.40 13.53 -1.77
CA PRO A 93 10.93 13.58 -1.66
C PRO A 93 10.29 14.11 -2.94
N GLY A 94 9.05 13.70 -3.21
CA GLY A 94 8.35 14.14 -4.41
C GLY A 94 6.88 13.78 -4.44
N ASP A 95 6.17 14.36 -5.41
CA ASP A 95 4.74 14.17 -5.62
C ASP A 95 4.51 13.44 -6.94
N PHE A 96 3.63 12.45 -6.91
CA PHE A 96 3.40 11.56 -8.05
C PHE A 96 1.93 11.48 -8.41
N GLY A 97 1.58 11.85 -9.64
CA GLY A 97 0.27 11.54 -10.22
C GLY A 97 0.10 10.06 -10.55
N ALA A 98 1.20 9.39 -10.88
CA ALA A 98 1.31 7.94 -10.99
C ALA A 98 2.73 7.52 -10.60
N LEU A 99 2.83 6.48 -9.77
CA LEU A 99 4.10 5.98 -9.23
C LEU A 99 4.27 4.51 -9.58
N LEU A 100 5.47 4.12 -9.99
CA LEU A 100 5.90 2.74 -10.13
C LEU A 100 7.08 2.48 -9.19
N GLY A 101 6.85 1.69 -8.16
CA GLY A 101 7.85 1.25 -7.18
C GLY A 101 8.32 -0.17 -7.45
N GLY A 102 9.64 -0.36 -7.43
CA GLY A 102 10.28 -1.68 -7.52
C GLY A 102 10.17 -2.49 -6.23
N LEU A 103 10.72 -3.71 -6.25
CA LEU A 103 10.91 -4.45 -5.01
C LEU A 103 11.99 -3.76 -4.16
N HIS A 104 11.71 -3.61 -2.89
CA HIS A 104 12.59 -2.90 -1.96
C HIS A 104 12.73 -3.62 -0.62
N SER A 105 13.74 -3.24 0.16
CA SER A 105 14.08 -3.82 1.46
C SER A 105 14.08 -2.80 2.61
N ALA A 106 13.64 -1.57 2.33
CA ALA A 106 13.41 -0.51 3.32
C ALA A 106 12.02 0.11 3.10
N PRO A 107 11.39 0.73 4.08
CA PRO A 107 10.07 1.32 3.93
C PRO A 107 10.16 2.65 3.14
N ALA A 108 9.14 2.93 2.34
CA ALA A 108 8.82 4.29 1.91
C ALA A 108 8.00 5.01 2.98
N LEU A 109 7.97 6.33 2.99
CA LEU A 109 7.12 7.14 3.85
C LEU A 109 6.23 8.04 3.01
N ILE A 110 4.93 7.85 3.16
CA ILE A 110 3.88 8.51 2.40
C ILE A 110 3.04 9.35 3.36
N THR A 111 2.53 10.49 2.89
CA THR A 111 1.63 11.33 3.69
C THR A 111 0.44 11.80 2.86
N HIS A 112 -0.63 12.17 3.57
CA HIS A 112 -1.78 12.90 3.02
C HIS A 112 -2.32 13.87 4.07
N ASP A 113 -2.99 14.91 3.63
CA ASP A 113 -3.59 15.97 4.46
C ASP A 113 -5.03 15.68 4.91
N GLY A 114 -5.53 14.48 4.68
CA GLY A 114 -6.91 14.09 4.98
C GLY A 114 -7.73 13.77 3.73
N ALA A 115 -7.15 13.94 2.54
CA ALA A 115 -7.74 13.55 1.28
C ALA A 115 -6.75 12.72 0.46
N GLN A 116 -7.19 11.60 -0.08
CA GLN A 116 -6.46 10.82 -1.08
C GLN A 116 -7.41 9.87 -1.82
N SER A 117 -7.15 9.64 -3.09
CA SER A 117 -7.91 8.70 -3.90
C SER A 117 -7.02 8.10 -4.97
N GLY A 118 -7.09 6.80 -5.15
CA GLY A 118 -6.23 6.13 -6.12
C GLY A 118 -6.53 4.66 -6.35
N ILE A 119 -5.77 4.11 -7.28
CA ILE A 119 -5.76 2.68 -7.57
C ILE A 119 -4.34 2.18 -7.43
N GLN A 120 -4.15 1.19 -6.59
CA GLN A 120 -2.90 0.45 -6.47
C GLN A 120 -3.03 -0.89 -7.19
N VAL A 121 -2.02 -1.21 -7.98
CA VAL A 121 -1.86 -2.48 -8.68
C VAL A 121 -0.66 -3.21 -8.10
N ALA A 122 -0.88 -4.39 -7.56
CA ALA A 122 0.18 -5.26 -7.08
C ALA A 122 0.70 -6.12 -8.25
N LEU A 123 1.86 -5.74 -8.81
CA LEU A 123 2.46 -6.45 -9.94
C LEU A 123 3.37 -7.58 -9.44
N ARG A 124 3.26 -8.74 -10.07
CA ARG A 124 4.19 -9.84 -9.85
C ARG A 124 5.53 -9.55 -10.54
N PRO A 125 6.68 -9.74 -9.88
CA PRO A 125 7.98 -9.44 -10.50
C PRO A 125 8.20 -10.16 -11.85
N LEU A 126 7.76 -11.41 -11.95
CA LEU A 126 7.84 -12.18 -13.20
C LEU A 126 6.93 -11.64 -14.31
N GLY A 127 5.96 -10.78 -13.97
CA GLY A 127 5.08 -10.11 -14.92
C GLY A 127 5.63 -8.76 -15.43
N ALA A 128 6.71 -8.26 -14.86
CA ALA A 128 7.23 -6.94 -15.19
C ALA A 128 7.60 -6.83 -16.69
N ARG A 129 8.28 -7.82 -17.24
CA ARG A 129 8.62 -7.83 -18.67
C ARG A 129 7.39 -7.74 -19.59
N ALA A 130 6.34 -8.46 -19.27
CA ALA A 130 5.13 -8.47 -20.09
C ALA A 130 4.38 -7.13 -20.01
N LEU A 131 4.28 -6.53 -18.83
CA LEU A 131 3.50 -5.31 -18.61
C LEU A 131 4.32 -4.02 -18.73
N LEU A 132 5.58 -4.04 -18.30
CA LEU A 132 6.44 -2.86 -18.25
C LEU A 132 7.47 -2.83 -19.39
N GLY A 133 7.73 -3.97 -20.06
CA GLY A 133 8.74 -4.10 -21.11
C GLY A 133 10.17 -4.18 -20.58
N LEU A 134 10.36 -4.31 -19.26
CA LEU A 134 11.67 -4.37 -18.62
C LEU A 134 11.63 -5.38 -17.44
N PRO A 135 12.77 -5.96 -17.04
CA PRO A 135 12.81 -6.82 -15.86
C PRO A 135 12.56 -6.00 -14.58
N ALA A 136 11.97 -6.63 -13.57
CA ALA A 136 11.75 -5.97 -12.28
C ALA A 136 13.05 -5.47 -11.64
N GLY A 137 14.18 -6.05 -12.00
CA GLY A 137 15.51 -5.65 -11.50
C GLY A 137 15.94 -4.23 -11.88
N GLU A 138 15.45 -3.68 -12.97
CA GLU A 138 15.71 -2.29 -13.37
C GLU A 138 15.05 -1.26 -12.43
N LEU A 139 14.07 -1.70 -11.65
CA LEU A 139 13.33 -0.89 -10.68
C LEU A 139 13.73 -1.20 -9.24
N ALA A 140 14.78 -1.99 -9.03
CA ALA A 140 15.16 -2.45 -7.70
C ALA A 140 15.47 -1.29 -6.74
N GLU A 141 14.79 -1.26 -5.58
CA GLU A 141 14.97 -0.28 -4.50
C GLU A 141 14.61 1.18 -4.89
N ILE A 142 14.00 1.42 -6.05
CA ILE A 142 13.66 2.77 -6.51
C ILE A 142 12.17 2.92 -6.79
N ASP A 143 11.71 4.16 -6.70
CA ASP A 143 10.41 4.63 -7.16
C ASP A 143 10.62 5.56 -8.35
N VAL A 144 9.80 5.43 -9.38
CA VAL A 144 9.85 6.29 -10.56
C VAL A 144 8.45 6.80 -10.93
N PRO A 145 8.31 7.95 -11.59
CA PRO A 145 7.07 8.32 -12.23
C PRO A 145 6.65 7.22 -13.21
N ALA A 146 5.42 6.72 -13.09
CA ALA A 146 4.99 5.58 -13.88
C ALA A 146 4.94 5.86 -15.39
N ASP A 147 4.77 7.12 -15.78
CA ASP A 147 4.81 7.57 -17.17
C ASP A 147 6.22 7.45 -17.81
N ALA A 148 7.28 7.51 -17.01
CA ALA A 148 8.64 7.23 -17.51
C ALA A 148 8.79 5.81 -18.06
N VAL A 149 7.97 4.86 -17.60
CA VAL A 149 7.98 3.46 -18.05
C VAL A 149 6.79 3.14 -18.96
N LEU A 150 5.60 3.61 -18.62
CA LEU A 150 4.35 3.30 -19.32
C LEU A 150 4.02 4.30 -20.44
N GLY A 151 4.68 5.47 -20.44
CA GLY A 151 4.43 6.52 -21.44
C GLY A 151 3.00 7.04 -21.38
N GLY A 152 2.42 7.34 -22.54
CA GLY A 152 1.07 7.88 -22.67
C GLY A 152 -0.05 6.99 -22.12
N VAL A 153 0.23 5.70 -21.87
CA VAL A 153 -0.74 4.77 -21.26
C VAL A 153 -1.13 5.22 -19.85
N CYS A 154 -0.20 5.86 -19.09
CA CYS A 154 -0.51 6.42 -17.78
C CYS A 154 -1.57 7.51 -17.85
N ALA A 155 -1.42 8.45 -18.78
CA ALA A 155 -2.37 9.55 -18.96
C ALA A 155 -3.75 9.02 -19.42
N GLU A 156 -3.78 8.09 -20.39
CA GLU A 156 -5.00 7.42 -20.83
C GLU A 156 -5.73 6.75 -19.67
N LEU A 157 -5.01 5.93 -18.88
CA LEU A 157 -5.57 5.19 -17.77
C LEU A 157 -6.16 6.14 -16.71
N ARG A 158 -5.38 7.15 -16.31
CA ARG A 158 -5.85 8.12 -15.30
C ARG A 158 -7.09 8.87 -15.79
N ALA A 159 -7.08 9.41 -17.00
CA ALA A 159 -8.21 10.14 -17.55
C ALA A 159 -9.49 9.31 -17.56
N ARG A 160 -9.40 8.05 -18.03
CA ARG A 160 -10.53 7.13 -18.05
C ARG A 160 -10.97 6.71 -16.65
N ALA A 161 -10.03 6.45 -15.73
CA ALA A 161 -10.35 6.06 -14.37
C ALA A 161 -10.99 7.20 -13.56
N VAL A 162 -10.58 8.44 -13.79
CA VAL A 162 -11.21 9.63 -13.17
C VAL A 162 -12.64 9.81 -13.69
N ALA A 163 -12.87 9.64 -15.00
CA ALA A 163 -14.19 9.77 -15.62
C ALA A 163 -15.17 8.62 -15.26
N ALA A 164 -14.65 7.49 -14.78
CA ALA A 164 -15.46 6.31 -14.46
C ALA A 164 -16.36 6.53 -13.25
N ALA A 165 -17.62 6.04 -13.32
CA ALA A 165 -18.64 6.24 -12.30
C ALA A 165 -18.33 5.53 -10.96
N GLY A 166 -17.51 4.47 -10.96
CA GLY A 166 -17.22 3.71 -9.73
C GLY A 166 -16.10 2.68 -9.87
N TRP A 167 -15.79 2.00 -8.78
CA TRP A 167 -14.67 1.05 -8.69
C TRP A 167 -14.77 -0.10 -9.69
N ARG A 168 -15.96 -0.60 -9.96
CA ARG A 168 -16.18 -1.69 -10.94
C ARG A 168 -15.71 -1.29 -12.32
N GLU A 169 -16.06 -0.09 -12.77
CA GLU A 169 -15.68 0.43 -14.08
C GLU A 169 -14.19 0.76 -14.13
N ARG A 170 -13.64 1.39 -13.09
CA ARG A 170 -12.21 1.67 -12.95
C ARG A 170 -11.35 0.42 -13.09
N PHE A 171 -11.73 -0.67 -12.43
CA PHE A 171 -11.02 -1.94 -12.56
C PHE A 171 -11.21 -2.61 -13.93
N ALA A 172 -12.34 -2.42 -14.59
CA ALA A 172 -12.53 -2.91 -15.96
C ALA A 172 -11.62 -2.16 -16.95
N ILE A 173 -11.45 -0.85 -16.79
CA ILE A 173 -10.50 -0.04 -17.56
C ILE A 173 -9.06 -0.52 -17.35
N LEU A 174 -8.69 -0.83 -16.11
CA LEU A 174 -7.38 -1.44 -15.82
C LEU A 174 -7.19 -2.77 -16.53
N ASP A 175 -8.16 -3.68 -16.42
CA ASP A 175 -8.10 -4.98 -17.11
C ASP A 175 -7.90 -4.80 -18.62
N GLU A 176 -8.67 -3.93 -19.25
CA GLU A 176 -8.57 -3.63 -20.69
C GLU A 176 -7.18 -3.14 -21.10
N ILE A 177 -6.68 -2.11 -20.37
CA ILE A 177 -5.39 -1.48 -20.69
C ILE A 177 -4.23 -2.44 -20.43
N LEU A 178 -4.24 -3.16 -19.31
CA LEU A 178 -3.17 -4.11 -18.98
C LEU A 178 -3.18 -5.33 -19.93
N LEU A 179 -4.35 -5.79 -20.37
CA LEU A 179 -4.45 -6.83 -21.40
C LEU A 179 -3.85 -6.37 -22.74
N ARG A 180 -4.08 -5.12 -23.12
CA ARG A 180 -3.47 -4.53 -24.32
C ARG A 180 -1.94 -4.47 -24.19
N LEU A 181 -1.41 -4.13 -23.02
CA LEU A 181 0.04 -4.11 -22.76
C LEU A 181 0.67 -5.50 -22.79
N ALA A 182 -0.01 -6.50 -22.24
CA ALA A 182 0.48 -7.88 -22.19
C ALA A 182 0.27 -8.65 -23.53
N GLY A 183 -0.52 -8.10 -24.45
CA GLY A 183 -0.91 -8.78 -25.68
C GLY A 183 0.17 -8.78 -26.76
N PRO A 184 0.01 -9.65 -27.78
CA PRO A 184 0.97 -9.79 -28.88
C PRO A 184 1.06 -8.56 -29.79
N LYS A 185 0.09 -7.66 -29.72
CA LYS A 185 0.09 -6.36 -30.43
C LYS A 185 0.63 -5.22 -29.56
N SER A 186 1.27 -5.53 -28.43
CA SER A 186 1.94 -4.53 -27.61
C SER A 186 2.99 -3.79 -28.44
N PRO A 187 3.07 -2.46 -28.38
CA PRO A 187 4.15 -1.70 -29.03
C PRO A 187 5.52 -1.99 -28.42
N ARG A 188 5.57 -2.80 -27.36
CA ARG A 188 6.79 -3.19 -26.66
C ARG A 188 7.43 -4.37 -27.37
N MET A 189 8.75 -4.31 -27.52
CA MET A 189 9.49 -5.45 -28.06
C MET A 189 9.26 -6.68 -27.18
N PRO A 190 9.16 -7.89 -27.80
CA PRO A 190 9.14 -9.13 -27.03
C PRO A 190 10.36 -9.14 -26.11
N ALA A 191 10.12 -9.13 -24.81
CA ALA A 191 11.20 -9.23 -23.85
C ALA A 191 11.76 -10.66 -23.91
N PRO A 192 13.10 -10.84 -23.81
CA PRO A 192 13.68 -12.18 -23.73
C PRO A 192 13.04 -12.96 -22.56
N ASP A 193 12.83 -14.25 -22.79
CA ASP A 193 12.23 -15.12 -21.79
C ASP A 193 13.03 -15.14 -20.49
N ILE A 194 12.32 -15.13 -19.37
CA ILE A 194 12.92 -15.31 -18.06
C ILE A 194 13.41 -16.74 -17.95
N ALA A 195 14.66 -16.92 -17.55
CA ALA A 195 15.21 -18.26 -17.31
C ALA A 195 14.28 -19.08 -16.40
N PRO A 196 13.88 -20.29 -16.79
CA PRO A 196 12.95 -21.11 -16.02
C PRO A 196 13.36 -21.29 -14.55
N GLU A 197 14.67 -21.37 -14.28
CA GLU A 197 15.26 -21.53 -12.94
C GLU A 197 14.98 -20.30 -12.06
N VAL A 198 14.99 -19.09 -12.62
CA VAL A 198 14.64 -17.86 -11.88
C VAL A 198 13.16 -17.88 -11.52
N GLY A 199 12.30 -18.21 -12.48
CA GLY A 199 10.86 -18.34 -12.26
C GLY A 199 10.53 -19.42 -11.24
N TRP A 200 11.22 -20.55 -11.32
CA TRP A 200 11.10 -21.65 -10.38
C TRP A 200 11.56 -21.23 -8.97
N THR A 201 12.73 -20.62 -8.85
CA THR A 201 13.28 -20.12 -7.57
C THR A 201 12.32 -19.14 -6.90
N TRP A 202 11.75 -18.19 -7.66
CA TRP A 202 10.77 -17.25 -7.13
C TRP A 202 9.53 -17.95 -6.58
N ARG A 203 8.93 -18.87 -7.34
CA ARG A 203 7.77 -19.65 -6.88
C ARG A 203 8.09 -20.51 -5.66
N ARG A 204 9.28 -21.09 -5.61
CA ARG A 204 9.72 -21.91 -4.49
C ARG A 204 9.88 -21.10 -3.20
N LEU A 205 10.47 -19.88 -3.31
CA LEU A 205 10.56 -18.93 -2.20
C LEU A 205 9.18 -18.56 -1.65
N LEU A 206 8.24 -18.25 -2.52
CA LEU A 206 6.86 -17.92 -2.13
C LEU A 206 6.17 -19.11 -1.45
N ALA A 207 6.27 -20.30 -2.03
CA ALA A 207 5.65 -21.53 -1.49
C ALA A 207 6.18 -21.90 -0.10
N CYS A 208 7.49 -21.69 0.15
CA CYS A 208 8.11 -21.94 1.45
C CYS A 208 8.01 -20.76 2.43
N GLY A 209 7.33 -19.66 2.05
CA GLY A 209 7.27 -18.46 2.88
C GLY A 209 8.64 -17.85 3.20
N GLY A 210 9.62 -18.01 2.31
CA GLY A 210 10.99 -17.51 2.46
C GLY A 210 11.86 -18.26 3.48
N THR A 211 11.53 -19.47 3.86
CA THR A 211 12.27 -20.23 4.89
C THR A 211 13.34 -21.18 4.32
N ILE A 212 13.32 -21.42 3.00
CA ILE A 212 14.28 -22.34 2.34
C ILE A 212 15.71 -21.76 2.33
N GLN A 213 16.71 -22.64 2.46
CA GLN A 213 18.10 -22.25 2.36
C GLN A 213 18.48 -21.95 0.89
N ILE A 214 19.30 -20.91 0.70
CA ILE A 214 19.70 -20.50 -0.66
C ILE A 214 20.60 -21.56 -1.33
N ALA A 215 21.35 -22.32 -0.54
CA ALA A 215 22.14 -23.45 -1.03
C ALA A 215 21.26 -24.54 -1.64
N ASP A 216 20.11 -24.83 -1.02
CA ASP A 216 19.16 -25.83 -1.52
C ASP A 216 18.55 -25.37 -2.86
N LEU A 217 18.17 -24.07 -2.98
CA LEU A 217 17.69 -23.50 -4.22
C LEU A 217 18.72 -23.61 -5.35
N ALA A 218 19.99 -23.37 -5.05
CA ALA A 218 21.07 -23.50 -6.01
C ALA A 218 21.24 -24.97 -6.45
N ALA A 219 21.21 -25.91 -5.50
CA ALA A 219 21.29 -27.34 -5.80
C ALA A 219 20.10 -27.81 -6.65
N GLU A 220 18.87 -27.42 -6.28
CA GLU A 220 17.65 -27.81 -7.00
C GLU A 220 17.61 -27.22 -8.45
N THR A 221 18.27 -26.07 -8.71
CA THR A 221 18.34 -25.50 -10.06
C THR A 221 19.54 -25.99 -10.88
N GLY A 222 20.48 -26.71 -10.26
CA GLY A 222 21.74 -27.08 -10.91
C GLY A 222 22.71 -25.92 -11.15
N TRP A 223 22.43 -24.74 -10.58
CA TRP A 223 23.27 -23.55 -10.73
C TRP A 223 24.18 -23.37 -9.52
N SER A 224 25.33 -22.72 -9.74
CA SER A 224 26.11 -22.22 -8.61
C SER A 224 25.34 -21.11 -7.88
N GLY A 225 25.49 -21.00 -6.57
CA GLY A 225 24.84 -19.95 -5.77
C GLY A 225 25.14 -18.52 -6.28
N ARG A 226 26.35 -18.29 -6.83
CA ARG A 226 26.73 -17.01 -7.44
C ARG A 226 25.94 -16.74 -8.73
N HIS A 227 25.82 -17.74 -9.59
CA HIS A 227 25.08 -17.62 -10.86
C HIS A 227 23.61 -17.40 -10.61
N LEU A 228 22.99 -18.20 -9.73
CA LEU A 228 21.59 -18.03 -9.29
C LEU A 228 21.37 -16.63 -8.75
N THR A 229 22.21 -16.14 -7.84
CA THR A 229 22.06 -14.81 -7.24
C THR A 229 22.13 -13.71 -8.31
N SER A 230 23.06 -13.79 -9.24
CA SER A 230 23.20 -12.80 -10.31
C SER A 230 21.98 -12.77 -11.22
N ARG A 231 21.57 -13.93 -11.76
CA ARG A 231 20.43 -14.03 -12.69
C ARG A 231 19.12 -13.65 -12.01
N PHE A 232 18.91 -14.12 -10.78
CA PHE A 232 17.72 -13.81 -9.99
C PHE A 232 17.62 -12.30 -9.71
N ARG A 233 18.72 -11.66 -9.31
CA ARG A 233 18.74 -10.20 -9.05
C ARG A 233 18.42 -9.39 -10.30
N THR A 234 18.96 -9.76 -11.46
CA THR A 234 18.67 -9.09 -12.74
C THR A 234 17.18 -9.12 -13.07
N GLU A 235 16.51 -10.25 -12.84
CA GLU A 235 15.09 -10.41 -13.20
C GLU A 235 14.13 -9.89 -12.13
N ILE A 236 14.45 -10.10 -10.85
CA ILE A 236 13.53 -9.85 -9.73
C ILE A 236 13.82 -8.53 -9.03
N GLY A 237 15.09 -8.08 -9.00
CA GLY A 237 15.53 -6.85 -8.33
C GLY A 237 16.16 -7.09 -6.96
N LEU A 238 15.84 -8.18 -6.29
CA LEU A 238 16.43 -8.55 -5.01
C LEU A 238 17.30 -9.81 -5.18
N THR A 239 18.27 -10.00 -4.29
CA THR A 239 18.94 -11.31 -4.20
C THR A 239 17.96 -12.37 -3.63
N PRO A 240 18.14 -13.67 -3.90
CA PRO A 240 17.29 -14.71 -3.30
C PRO A 240 17.18 -14.60 -1.77
N LYS A 241 18.28 -14.23 -1.10
CA LYS A 241 18.30 -14.02 0.35
C LYS A 241 17.47 -12.81 0.78
N ALA A 242 17.56 -11.67 0.07
CA ALA A 242 16.76 -10.49 0.37
C ALA A 242 15.28 -10.74 0.07
N ALA A 243 14.96 -11.41 -1.04
CA ALA A 243 13.60 -11.81 -1.38
C ALA A 243 13.00 -12.74 -0.31
N ALA A 244 13.74 -13.71 0.19
CA ALA A 244 13.33 -14.58 1.29
C ALA A 244 13.01 -13.80 2.57
N ARG A 245 13.82 -12.78 2.91
CA ARG A 245 13.56 -11.88 4.04
C ARG A 245 12.27 -11.08 3.86
N VAL A 246 12.08 -10.48 2.68
CA VAL A 246 10.86 -9.70 2.35
C VAL A 246 9.62 -10.59 2.40
N ILE A 247 9.67 -11.80 1.86
CA ILE A 247 8.55 -12.76 1.88
C ILE A 247 8.19 -13.16 3.32
N ARG A 248 9.18 -13.48 4.18
CA ARG A 248 8.93 -13.78 5.60
C ARG A 248 8.31 -12.60 6.33
N PHE A 249 8.83 -11.40 6.10
CA PHE A 249 8.33 -10.16 6.69
C PHE A 249 6.89 -9.89 6.25
N ASP A 250 6.60 -9.99 4.95
CA ASP A 250 5.26 -9.80 4.40
C ASP A 250 4.24 -10.77 5.03
N ARG A 251 4.61 -12.04 5.18
CA ARG A 251 3.81 -13.03 5.89
C ARG A 251 3.59 -12.65 7.35
N ALA A 252 4.64 -12.24 8.06
CA ALA A 252 4.57 -11.86 9.48
C ALA A 252 3.66 -10.65 9.70
N ARG A 253 3.81 -9.59 8.89
CA ARG A 253 2.95 -8.40 9.02
C ARG A 253 1.48 -8.70 8.74
N HIS A 254 1.18 -9.56 7.76
CA HIS A 254 -0.19 -9.98 7.47
C HIS A 254 -0.82 -10.79 8.60
N LEU A 255 -0.08 -11.70 9.21
CA LEU A 255 -0.56 -12.47 10.37
C LEU A 255 -0.75 -11.56 11.59
N LEU A 256 0.20 -10.67 11.85
CA LEU A 256 0.13 -9.69 12.94
C LEU A 256 -1.10 -8.78 12.81
N ALA A 257 -1.35 -8.28 11.62
CA ALA A 257 -2.50 -7.44 11.35
C ALA A 257 -3.85 -8.19 11.45
N ARG A 258 -3.89 -9.47 11.06
CA ARG A 258 -5.09 -10.31 11.28
C ARG A 258 -5.37 -10.52 12.77
N GLN A 259 -4.34 -10.81 13.56
CA GLN A 259 -4.48 -10.91 15.02
C GLN A 259 -5.00 -9.61 15.62
N ALA A 260 -4.45 -8.45 15.23
CA ALA A 260 -4.88 -7.14 15.72
C ALA A 260 -6.39 -6.90 15.50
N ARG A 261 -6.91 -7.26 14.33
CA ARG A 261 -8.34 -7.12 14.02
C ARG A 261 -9.24 -8.05 14.85
N SER A 262 -8.83 -9.29 15.04
CA SER A 262 -9.60 -10.25 15.84
C SER A 262 -9.80 -9.77 17.27
N PHE A 263 -8.81 -9.09 17.84
CA PHE A 263 -8.92 -8.52 19.20
C PHE A 263 -9.83 -7.29 19.26
N SER A 264 -9.79 -6.43 18.24
CA SER A 264 -10.64 -5.23 18.20
C SER A 264 -12.12 -5.60 18.00
N GLY A 265 -12.43 -6.63 17.20
CA GLY A 265 -13.79 -7.14 17.01
C GLY A 265 -14.36 -7.77 18.30
N ALA A 266 -13.53 -8.46 19.07
CA ALA A 266 -13.94 -9.06 20.33
C ALA A 266 -14.18 -8.00 21.44
N ALA A 267 -13.36 -6.93 21.47
CA ALA A 267 -13.54 -5.83 22.42
C ALA A 267 -14.80 -5.01 22.13
N GLY A 268 -15.17 -4.84 20.85
CA GLY A 268 -16.41 -4.16 20.45
C GLY A 268 -17.69 -4.93 20.80
N MET A 269 -17.65 -6.26 20.89
CA MET A 269 -18.79 -7.07 21.35
C MET A 269 -18.90 -7.20 22.87
N ALA A 270 -17.80 -6.95 23.62
CA ALA A 270 -17.76 -7.01 25.08
C ALA A 270 -18.03 -5.64 25.77
N GLY A 271 -18.20 -4.58 25.00
CA GLY A 271 -18.36 -3.19 25.47
C GLY A 271 -19.76 -2.82 25.94
N GLY A 272 -20.34 -3.64 26.79
CA GLY A 272 -21.54 -3.32 27.53
C GLY A 272 -21.41 -3.59 29.02
N ILE A 273 -20.35 -3.10 29.71
CA ILE A 273 -20.30 -2.81 31.16
C ILE A 273 -18.90 -2.23 31.46
N GLY A 274 -18.89 -1.05 32.09
CA GLY A 274 -17.74 -0.17 32.31
C GLY A 274 -16.50 -0.81 32.94
N GLY A 275 -15.35 -0.27 32.51
CA GLY A 275 -14.07 -0.55 33.12
C GLY A 275 -12.96 0.19 32.40
N THR A 276 -12.58 1.37 32.93
CA THR A 276 -11.32 2.08 32.62
C THR A 276 -10.14 1.22 33.01
N GLY A 277 -9.41 0.67 32.03
CA GLY A 277 -8.20 -0.11 32.26
C GLY A 277 -7.08 0.37 31.36
N GLY A 278 -6.12 1.09 31.99
CA GLY A 278 -4.91 1.65 31.37
C GLY A 278 -4.03 0.59 30.70
N ILE A 279 -3.45 0.98 29.59
CA ILE A 279 -2.44 0.24 28.84
C ILE A 279 -1.07 0.52 29.49
N GLY A 280 -0.68 -0.29 30.44
CA GLY A 280 0.64 -0.23 31.03
C GLY A 280 0.84 -1.40 31.99
N GLY A 281 1.62 -2.39 31.59
CA GLY A 281 1.93 -3.51 32.48
C GLY A 281 2.88 -4.52 31.84
N THR A 282 4.13 -4.49 32.23
CA THR A 282 5.10 -5.56 32.10
C THR A 282 4.69 -6.72 33.03
N GLY A 283 4.50 -7.91 32.49
CA GLY A 283 4.56 -9.15 33.25
C GLY A 283 3.24 -9.87 33.50
N SER A 284 3.21 -11.11 33.06
CA SER A 284 2.44 -12.25 33.60
C SER A 284 0.97 -12.44 33.23
N THR A 285 0.77 -13.56 32.51
CA THR A 285 -0.36 -14.51 32.58
C THR A 285 -1.79 -13.95 32.60
N GLY A 286 -2.48 -14.10 31.44
CA GLY A 286 -3.94 -14.10 31.44
C GLY A 286 -4.63 -13.15 30.48
N GLY A 287 -3.94 -12.58 29.50
CA GLY A 287 -4.57 -11.76 28.44
C GLY A 287 -4.26 -12.37 27.07
N THR A 288 -5.27 -12.47 26.22
CA THR A 288 -5.19 -12.83 24.79
C THR A 288 -4.39 -11.81 23.97
N GLY A 289 -3.18 -11.46 24.42
CA GLY A 289 -2.25 -10.59 23.71
C GLY A 289 -1.58 -11.34 22.55
N TYR A 290 -1.15 -10.59 21.53
CA TYR A 290 -0.33 -11.12 20.44
C TYR A 290 0.87 -11.89 20.99
N ARG A 291 0.93 -13.17 20.68
CA ARG A 291 2.13 -13.93 21.01
C ARG A 291 3.13 -13.74 19.88
N LEU A 292 3.94 -12.67 19.99
CA LEU A 292 5.01 -12.40 19.02
C LEU A 292 6.01 -13.55 18.92
N ALA A 293 6.17 -14.34 19.96
CA ALA A 293 7.00 -15.54 19.95
C ALA A 293 6.42 -16.61 19.02
N ASP A 294 5.10 -16.89 19.10
CA ASP A 294 4.43 -17.85 18.24
C ASP A 294 4.43 -17.37 16.78
N LEU A 295 4.22 -16.07 16.57
CA LEU A 295 4.32 -15.47 15.25
C LEU A 295 5.73 -15.61 14.66
N ALA A 296 6.77 -15.42 15.46
CA ALA A 296 8.15 -15.57 15.03
C ALA A 296 8.40 -17.00 14.51
N VAL A 297 8.05 -18.01 15.30
CA VAL A 297 8.21 -19.42 14.92
C VAL A 297 7.40 -19.74 13.65
N THR A 298 6.12 -19.31 13.59
CA THR A 298 5.23 -19.54 12.45
C THR A 298 5.77 -18.96 11.15
N CYS A 299 6.48 -17.83 11.23
CA CYS A 299 7.07 -17.16 10.08
C CYS A 299 8.54 -17.57 9.79
N GLY A 300 9.09 -18.55 10.52
CA GLY A 300 10.45 -19.02 10.29
C GLY A 300 11.55 -18.10 10.81
N TYR A 301 11.24 -17.31 11.84
CA TYR A 301 12.23 -16.60 12.63
C TYR A 301 12.71 -17.48 13.79
N PHE A 302 13.95 -17.29 14.21
CA PHE A 302 14.52 -18.09 15.28
C PHE A 302 13.81 -17.82 16.63
N ASP A 303 13.56 -16.53 16.91
CA ASP A 303 12.88 -16.07 18.13
C ASP A 303 12.19 -14.72 17.91
N GLN A 304 11.50 -14.23 18.92
CA GLN A 304 10.84 -12.94 18.92
C GLN A 304 11.83 -11.78 18.70
N ALA A 305 13.04 -11.86 19.24
CA ALA A 305 14.05 -10.82 19.09
C ALA A 305 14.54 -10.73 17.63
N HIS A 306 14.69 -11.88 16.96
CA HIS A 306 15.00 -11.96 15.54
C HIS A 306 13.87 -11.33 14.71
N LEU A 307 12.61 -11.71 14.96
CA LEU A 307 11.45 -11.07 14.31
C LEU A 307 11.47 -9.54 14.50
N ALA A 308 11.69 -9.06 15.72
CA ALA A 308 11.69 -7.62 16.03
C ALA A 308 12.84 -6.88 15.33
N ARG A 309 14.02 -7.48 15.21
CA ARG A 309 15.16 -6.90 14.45
C ARG A 309 14.85 -6.81 12.96
N GLU A 310 14.36 -7.90 12.36
CA GLU A 310 13.99 -7.93 10.94
C GLU A 310 12.83 -6.95 10.63
N PHE A 311 11.83 -6.90 11.51
CA PHE A 311 10.72 -5.98 11.37
C PHE A 311 11.18 -4.52 11.42
N ARG A 312 12.07 -4.18 12.36
CA ARG A 312 12.65 -2.83 12.44
C ARG A 312 13.49 -2.50 11.20
N ALA A 313 14.22 -3.45 10.66
CA ALA A 313 15.01 -3.25 9.44
C ALA A 313 14.13 -2.99 8.20
N LEU A 314 12.98 -3.69 8.08
CA LEU A 314 12.12 -3.66 6.89
C LEU A 314 10.96 -2.66 7.01
N ALA A 315 10.50 -2.35 8.23
CA ALA A 315 9.39 -1.40 8.48
C ALA A 315 9.85 -0.09 9.14
N GLY A 316 11.11 0.04 9.54
CA GLY A 316 11.61 1.20 10.27
C GLY A 316 11.20 1.28 11.74
N CYS A 317 10.35 0.36 12.23
CA CYS A 317 9.86 0.33 13.59
C CYS A 317 9.58 -1.11 14.06
N PRO A 318 9.49 -1.38 15.38
CA PRO A 318 9.14 -2.71 15.87
C PRO A 318 7.67 -3.07 15.61
N PRO A 319 7.30 -4.38 15.66
CA PRO A 319 5.94 -4.84 15.35
C PRO A 319 4.83 -4.16 16.18
N SER A 320 5.06 -3.94 17.47
CA SER A 320 4.09 -3.29 18.36
C SER A 320 3.83 -1.83 17.98
N GLN A 321 4.88 -1.08 17.67
CA GLN A 321 4.77 0.30 17.22
C GLN A 321 4.06 0.37 15.86
N TRP A 322 4.42 -0.51 14.94
CA TRP A 322 3.77 -0.56 13.63
C TRP A 322 2.25 -0.77 13.74
N ILE A 323 1.81 -1.72 14.58
CA ILE A 323 0.38 -1.94 14.82
C ILE A 323 -0.29 -0.67 15.37
N THR A 324 0.33 0.00 16.32
CA THR A 324 -0.25 1.22 16.93
C THR A 324 -0.37 2.37 15.91
N GLU A 325 0.65 2.57 15.09
CA GLU A 325 0.70 3.68 14.14
C GLU A 325 -0.14 3.42 12.88
N GLU A 326 -0.15 2.18 12.39
CA GLU A 326 -0.83 1.80 11.15
C GLU A 326 -2.20 1.16 11.40
N PHE A 327 -2.67 1.11 12.65
CA PHE A 327 -3.88 0.35 13.01
C PHE A 327 -5.13 0.82 12.25
N ARG A 328 -5.27 2.11 11.99
CA ARG A 328 -6.36 2.66 11.18
C ARG A 328 -6.28 2.16 9.73
N ASN A 329 -5.10 2.17 9.13
CA ASN A 329 -4.86 1.65 7.79
C ASN A 329 -5.07 0.13 7.73
N VAL A 330 -4.72 -0.58 8.81
CA VAL A 330 -4.96 -2.01 8.98
C VAL A 330 -6.45 -2.32 9.10
N GLN A 331 -7.22 -1.51 9.85
CA GLN A 331 -8.67 -1.66 9.99
C GLN A 331 -9.42 -1.34 8.69
N ALA A 332 -9.01 -0.33 7.97
CA ALA A 332 -9.59 0.03 6.68
C ALA A 332 -9.44 -1.06 5.61
N GLY A 333 -8.67 -2.12 5.92
CA GLY A 333 -8.62 -3.33 5.08
C GLY A 333 -7.83 -3.18 3.78
N ALA A 334 -7.23 -2.01 3.52
CA ALA A 334 -6.57 -1.70 2.26
C ALA A 334 -5.41 -2.64 1.92
N TRP A 335 -4.72 -3.15 2.95
CA TRP A 335 -3.46 -3.88 2.78
C TRP A 335 -3.52 -5.37 3.17
N LEU A 336 -4.66 -5.88 3.63
CA LEU A 336 -4.69 -7.11 4.41
C LEU A 336 -5.70 -8.17 3.99
N PHE A 337 -6.25 -8.11 2.80
CA PHE A 337 -7.10 -9.19 2.33
C PHE A 337 -6.30 -10.26 1.61
N GLU A 338 -6.50 -11.47 2.11
CA GLU A 338 -6.05 -12.80 1.75
C GLU A 338 -5.45 -12.96 0.36
N GLY A 339 -4.16 -13.36 0.35
CA GLY A 339 -3.65 -14.18 -0.72
C GLY A 339 -4.27 -15.56 -0.61
N ALA A 340 -4.94 -16.02 -1.62
CA ALA A 340 -5.09 -17.43 -1.93
C ALA A 340 -4.02 -17.79 -2.93
#